data_e1bc5c5b4bf86959ca0e19d985b17b83
#
_entry.id   e1bc5c5b4bf86959ca0e19d985b17b83
#
_cell.length_a   1.000
_cell.length_b   1.000
_cell.length_c   1.000
_cell.angle_alpha   90.00
_cell.angle_beta   90.00
_cell.angle_gamma   90.00
#
_symmetry.space_group_name_H-M   'P 1'
#
loop_
_entity.id
_entity.type
_entity.pdbx_description
1 polymer ?
#
loop_
_entity_poly.entity_id
_entity_poly.type
_entity_poly.pdbx_seq_one_letter_code
_entity_poly.pdbx_strand_id
1 'polypeptide(L)'
;MRRVFALGGLLSLALCLLPPRAEAWSLVAHTIEAGFNSPITTAGIDTTGADLIVVSVVVDTNAAGTTAANPPTITDSKSNGWTQITAQADGSGNSSATYLFFSHNPTVGSGHTFSCTTATVPAGTITVQAWSGSAVGTVTDQNNAANTAATTSLQPGSITPLQNNSLVVASFGGLNDAGDTQSIGSGFALSDQNTFVGGDHYAGAMAYLVQGSAAAINPTWSWANPSWAAAIIADFVPGAGGPVVVNRRALLGVGQ
;
A
#
# COMPACT_ATOMS: atom_id res chain seq x y z
N MET A 1 29.19 -74.65 3.78
CA MET A 1 28.27 -73.69 3.08
C MET A 1 27.82 -72.61 4.06
N ARG A 2 28.35 -71.40 4.01
CA ARG A 2 27.93 -70.28 4.86
C ARG A 2 27.16 -69.33 3.95
N ARG A 3 25.91 -69.10 4.26
CA ARG A 3 25.06 -68.08 3.57
C ARG A 3 25.23 -66.74 4.26
N VAL A 4 25.72 -65.76 3.52
CA VAL A 4 25.81 -64.34 3.94
C VAL A 4 24.48 -63.67 3.53
N PHE A 5 23.71 -63.21 4.49
CA PHE A 5 22.55 -62.35 4.24
C PHE A 5 23.03 -60.91 4.20
N ALA A 6 22.93 -60.28 3.01
CA ALA A 6 23.12 -58.85 2.86
C ALA A 6 21.83 -58.14 3.27
N LEU A 7 21.89 -57.35 4.33
CA LEU A 7 20.80 -56.49 4.80
C LEU A 7 20.92 -55.14 4.06
N GLY A 8 20.14 -54.99 2.99
CA GLY A 8 20.03 -53.72 2.29
C GLY A 8 19.17 -52.73 3.07
N GLY A 9 19.81 -51.78 3.74
CA GLY A 9 19.10 -50.69 4.40
C GLY A 9 18.62 -49.67 3.38
N LEU A 10 17.30 -49.56 3.21
CA LEU A 10 16.68 -48.40 2.50
C LEU A 10 16.79 -47.17 3.39
N LEU A 11 17.72 -46.29 3.05
CA LEU A 11 17.80 -44.95 3.64
C LEU A 11 16.75 -44.07 2.96
N SER A 12 15.57 -43.94 3.60
CA SER A 12 14.50 -43.04 3.16
C SER A 12 14.92 -41.62 3.41
N LEU A 13 15.38 -40.93 2.36
CA LEU A 13 15.71 -39.50 2.42
C LEU A 13 14.40 -38.70 2.47
N ALA A 14 13.91 -38.38 3.66
CA ALA A 14 12.82 -37.44 3.83
C ALA A 14 13.28 -36.03 3.36
N LEU A 15 12.94 -35.67 2.14
CA LEU A 15 13.12 -34.32 1.62
C LEU A 15 12.14 -33.41 2.37
N CYS A 16 12.63 -32.75 3.43
CA CYS A 16 11.86 -31.74 4.15
C CYS A 16 11.67 -30.55 3.19
N LEU A 17 10.53 -30.48 2.53
CA LEU A 17 10.11 -29.31 1.75
C LEU A 17 9.86 -28.17 2.74
N LEU A 18 10.88 -27.36 2.97
CA LEU A 18 10.68 -26.08 3.66
C LEU A 18 9.72 -25.26 2.82
N PRO A 19 8.68 -24.67 3.42
CA PRO A 19 7.80 -23.77 2.68
C PRO A 19 8.62 -22.63 2.06
N PRO A 20 8.28 -22.19 0.87
CA PRO A 20 8.94 -21.03 0.27
C PRO A 20 8.82 -19.85 1.25
N ARG A 21 9.95 -19.23 1.53
CA ARG A 21 9.96 -18.03 2.37
C ARG A 21 9.40 -16.89 1.51
N ALA A 22 8.32 -16.24 1.97
CA ALA A 22 7.80 -15.05 1.31
C ALA A 22 8.92 -14.00 1.16
N GLU A 23 9.00 -13.33 0.03
CA GLU A 23 9.87 -12.17 -0.11
C GLU A 23 9.42 -11.11 0.90
N ALA A 24 10.41 -10.47 1.55
CA ALA A 24 10.10 -9.43 2.51
C ALA A 24 9.76 -8.15 1.74
N TRP A 25 8.63 -7.53 2.09
CA TRP A 25 8.30 -6.20 1.60
C TRP A 25 9.39 -5.19 1.99
N SER A 26 9.74 -4.33 1.05
CA SER A 26 10.61 -3.19 1.29
C SER A 26 10.02 -1.93 0.66
N LEU A 27 9.88 -0.88 1.45
CA LEU A 27 9.54 0.45 0.94
C LEU A 27 10.77 1.01 0.20
N VAL A 28 10.67 1.09 -1.12
CA VAL A 28 11.75 1.55 -2.00
C VAL A 28 11.84 3.07 -1.99
N ALA A 29 10.69 3.74 -2.16
CA ALA A 29 10.59 5.19 -2.15
C ALA A 29 9.16 5.62 -1.82
N HIS A 30 9.01 6.86 -1.35
CA HIS A 30 7.71 7.49 -1.12
C HIS A 30 7.78 8.99 -1.36
N THR A 31 6.64 9.62 -1.59
CA THR A 31 6.52 11.08 -1.76
C THR A 31 5.09 11.53 -1.57
N ILE A 32 4.91 12.79 -1.27
CA ILE A 32 3.62 13.46 -1.18
C ILE A 32 3.70 14.83 -1.85
N GLU A 33 2.62 15.25 -2.49
CA GLU A 33 2.44 16.59 -3.00
C GLU A 33 1.00 17.05 -2.79
N ALA A 34 0.83 18.34 -2.55
CA ALA A 34 -0.48 18.94 -2.42
C ALA A 34 -0.54 20.27 -3.19
N GLY A 35 -1.70 20.61 -3.68
CA GLY A 35 -1.85 21.83 -4.45
C GLY A 35 -3.30 22.19 -4.77
N PHE A 36 -3.46 23.40 -5.30
CA PHE A 36 -4.75 23.94 -5.76
C PHE A 36 -4.95 23.86 -7.27
N ASN A 37 -3.98 23.38 -8.02
CA ASN A 37 -4.05 23.35 -9.47
C ASN A 37 -4.05 21.90 -9.97
N SER A 38 -4.87 21.59 -10.95
CA SER A 38 -4.85 20.32 -11.66
C SER A 38 -3.99 20.49 -12.94
N PRO A 39 -3.04 19.55 -13.20
CA PRO A 39 -2.69 18.40 -12.40
C PRO A 39 -1.83 18.76 -11.17
N ILE A 40 -1.99 17.99 -10.08
CA ILE A 40 -1.05 17.99 -8.96
C ILE A 40 0.03 16.95 -9.29
N THR A 41 1.29 17.36 -9.30
CA THR A 41 2.40 16.49 -9.72
C THR A 41 3.48 16.45 -8.64
N THR A 42 3.87 15.25 -8.22
CA THR A 42 4.90 15.04 -7.19
C THR A 42 6.29 15.44 -7.66
N ALA A 43 7.18 15.70 -6.73
CA ALA A 43 8.61 15.66 -7.01
C ALA A 43 9.02 14.26 -7.54
N GLY A 44 10.11 14.21 -8.32
CA GLY A 44 10.64 12.96 -8.86
C GLY A 44 11.33 12.14 -7.77
N ILE A 45 10.98 10.86 -7.66
CA ILE A 45 11.62 9.89 -6.77
C ILE A 45 12.30 8.78 -7.57
N ASP A 46 13.17 8.00 -6.93
CA ASP A 46 13.76 6.81 -7.54
C ASP A 46 12.98 5.56 -7.13
N THR A 47 12.27 4.99 -8.08
CA THR A 47 11.47 3.78 -7.89
C THR A 47 12.17 2.52 -8.36
N THR A 48 13.46 2.57 -8.68
CA THR A 48 14.23 1.42 -9.17
C THR A 48 14.14 0.25 -8.19
N GLY A 49 13.72 -0.91 -8.68
CA GLY A 49 13.53 -2.12 -7.87
C GLY A 49 12.15 -2.29 -7.27
N ALA A 50 11.24 -1.35 -7.44
CA ALA A 50 9.85 -1.55 -7.04
C ALA A 50 9.11 -2.44 -8.05
N ASP A 51 8.22 -3.29 -7.54
CA ASP A 51 7.31 -4.14 -8.31
C ASP A 51 5.83 -3.83 -8.04
N LEU A 52 5.58 -2.94 -7.08
CA LEU A 52 4.27 -2.39 -6.76
C LEU A 52 4.40 -0.90 -6.45
N ILE A 53 3.51 -0.10 -7.02
CA ILE A 53 3.35 1.31 -6.63
C ILE A 53 1.90 1.53 -6.20
N VAL A 54 1.71 2.11 -5.02
CA VAL A 54 0.41 2.46 -4.46
C VAL A 54 0.28 3.97 -4.39
N VAL A 55 -0.84 4.50 -4.86
CA VAL A 55 -1.14 5.93 -4.87
C VAL A 55 -2.44 6.20 -4.15
N SER A 56 -2.40 7.08 -3.17
CA SER A 56 -3.58 7.66 -2.55
C SER A 56 -3.78 9.08 -3.07
N VAL A 57 -5.03 9.41 -3.39
CA VAL A 57 -5.42 10.76 -3.78
C VAL A 57 -6.56 11.22 -2.91
N VAL A 58 -6.42 12.41 -2.35
CA VAL A 58 -7.50 13.14 -1.69
C VAL A 58 -7.81 14.36 -2.55
N VAL A 59 -9.06 14.49 -2.96
CA VAL A 59 -9.49 15.62 -3.78
C VAL A 59 -10.68 16.32 -3.15
N ASP A 60 -10.71 17.64 -3.32
CA ASP A 60 -11.90 18.43 -3.05
C ASP A 60 -13.03 18.03 -4.00
N THR A 61 -14.21 17.85 -3.45
CA THR A 61 -15.42 17.52 -4.21
C THR A 61 -16.41 18.68 -4.25
N ASN A 62 -15.98 19.90 -3.92
CA ASN A 62 -16.82 21.09 -3.76
C ASN A 62 -17.73 21.44 -4.97
N ALA A 63 -17.63 20.70 -6.05
CA ALA A 63 -18.61 20.65 -7.13
C ALA A 63 -19.65 19.58 -6.82
N ALA A 64 -20.87 19.98 -6.63
CA ALA A 64 -22.03 19.10 -6.47
C ALA A 64 -21.91 17.82 -7.32
N GLY A 65 -21.77 16.65 -6.69
CA GLY A 65 -21.83 15.36 -7.36
C GLY A 65 -20.52 14.61 -7.56
N THR A 66 -19.40 15.02 -7.02
CA THR A 66 -18.18 14.19 -6.96
C THR A 66 -18.25 13.23 -5.78
N THR A 67 -19.23 12.38 -5.81
CA THR A 67 -19.15 11.11 -5.11
C THR A 67 -18.03 10.27 -5.74
N ALA A 68 -17.64 9.17 -5.14
CA ALA A 68 -16.74 8.15 -5.69
C ALA A 68 -16.96 7.77 -7.19
N ALA A 69 -17.91 8.37 -7.86
CA ALA A 69 -18.31 8.15 -9.26
C ALA A 69 -17.40 8.84 -10.29
N ASN A 70 -16.61 9.84 -9.91
CA ASN A 70 -15.71 10.56 -10.81
C ASN A 70 -14.26 10.51 -10.31
N PRO A 71 -13.58 9.36 -10.44
CA PRO A 71 -12.22 9.21 -9.97
C PRO A 71 -11.29 10.18 -10.72
N PRO A 72 -10.26 10.70 -10.02
CA PRO A 72 -9.20 11.43 -10.68
C PRO A 72 -8.44 10.52 -11.65
N THR A 73 -7.87 11.10 -12.70
CA THR A 73 -6.98 10.37 -13.60
C THR A 73 -5.57 10.41 -13.03
N ILE A 74 -4.99 9.21 -12.81
CA ILE A 74 -3.60 9.06 -12.40
C ILE A 74 -2.75 8.80 -13.62
N THR A 75 -1.67 9.54 -13.75
CA THR A 75 -0.62 9.34 -14.76
C THR A 75 0.75 9.43 -14.09
N ASP A 76 1.78 8.93 -14.75
CA ASP A 76 3.16 9.05 -14.28
C ASP A 76 4.14 9.20 -15.44
N SER A 77 5.36 9.61 -15.15
CA SER A 77 6.40 9.85 -16.16
C SER A 77 6.96 8.58 -16.83
N LYS A 78 6.53 7.40 -16.40
CA LYS A 78 6.92 6.10 -16.97
C LYS A 78 5.78 5.43 -17.75
N SER A 79 4.61 6.08 -17.82
CA SER A 79 3.42 5.61 -18.57
C SER A 79 2.86 4.28 -18.07
N ASN A 80 2.82 4.09 -16.76
CA ASN A 80 2.23 2.90 -16.16
C ASN A 80 0.69 2.91 -16.24
N GLY A 81 0.09 1.72 -16.24
CA GLY A 81 -1.35 1.53 -16.08
C GLY A 81 -1.73 1.57 -14.59
N TRP A 82 -2.88 2.18 -14.29
CA TRP A 82 -3.38 2.35 -12.92
C TRP A 82 -4.71 1.64 -12.72
N THR A 83 -4.85 0.92 -11.63
CA THR A 83 -6.08 0.25 -11.21
C THR A 83 -6.57 0.88 -9.91
N GLN A 84 -7.83 1.34 -9.90
CA GLN A 84 -8.48 1.81 -8.68
C GLN A 84 -8.87 0.61 -7.82
N ILE A 85 -8.53 0.63 -6.53
CA ILE A 85 -8.99 -0.36 -5.55
C ILE A 85 -10.38 0.05 -5.05
N THR A 86 -10.48 1.24 -4.47
CA THR A 86 -11.74 1.76 -3.93
C THR A 86 -11.68 3.28 -3.79
N ALA A 87 -12.81 3.87 -3.45
CA ALA A 87 -12.94 5.28 -3.16
C ALA A 87 -13.97 5.50 -2.05
N GLN A 88 -13.77 6.54 -1.25
CA GLN A 88 -14.67 6.92 -0.18
C GLN A 88 -14.80 8.44 -0.11
N ALA A 89 -16.02 8.94 -0.23
CA ALA A 89 -16.33 10.33 0.10
C ALA A 89 -16.34 10.53 1.62
N ASP A 90 -16.02 11.72 2.09
CA ASP A 90 -16.15 12.08 3.51
C ASP A 90 -17.60 12.06 4.00
N GLY A 91 -17.79 12.19 5.31
CA GLY A 91 -19.11 12.11 5.93
C GLY A 91 -20.02 13.31 5.69
N SER A 92 -19.53 14.40 5.08
CA SER A 92 -20.35 15.54 4.65
C SER A 92 -21.08 15.25 3.34
N GLY A 93 -20.56 14.28 2.57
CA GLY A 93 -21.08 13.91 1.25
C GLY A 93 -20.72 14.88 0.12
N ASN A 94 -20.02 15.97 0.40
CA ASN A 94 -19.76 17.02 -0.60
C ASN A 94 -18.43 17.75 -0.47
N SER A 95 -17.55 17.39 0.44
CA SER A 95 -16.35 18.20 0.67
C SER A 95 -15.05 17.55 0.21
N SER A 96 -14.86 16.25 0.44
CA SER A 96 -13.67 15.56 -0.08
C SER A 96 -13.94 14.09 -0.41
N ALA A 97 -13.09 13.50 -1.24
CA ALA A 97 -13.06 12.07 -1.49
C ALA A 97 -11.64 11.56 -1.52
N THR A 98 -11.44 10.40 -0.93
CA THR A 98 -10.18 9.66 -0.90
C THR A 98 -10.27 8.50 -1.87
N TYR A 99 -9.23 8.31 -2.67
CA TYR A 99 -9.12 7.24 -3.66
C TYR A 99 -7.81 6.49 -3.43
N LEU A 100 -7.84 5.18 -3.66
CA LEU A 100 -6.65 4.34 -3.61
C LEU A 100 -6.48 3.61 -4.94
N PHE A 101 -5.29 3.76 -5.53
CA PHE A 101 -4.89 3.14 -6.79
C PHE A 101 -3.60 2.35 -6.61
N PHE A 102 -3.36 1.43 -7.54
CA PHE A 102 -2.07 0.75 -7.63
C PHE A 102 -1.67 0.50 -9.09
N SER A 103 -0.36 0.34 -9.29
CA SER A 103 0.26 -0.21 -10.50
C SER A 103 1.13 -1.40 -10.09
N HIS A 104 0.87 -2.57 -10.68
CA HIS A 104 1.62 -3.80 -10.44
C HIS A 104 2.57 -4.08 -11.58
N ASN A 105 3.81 -4.48 -11.25
CA ASN A 105 4.92 -4.63 -12.18
C ASN A 105 5.15 -3.36 -13.05
N PRO A 106 5.25 -2.18 -12.41
CA PRO A 106 5.39 -0.93 -13.13
C PRO A 106 6.73 -0.82 -13.84
N THR A 107 6.79 -0.01 -14.88
CA THR A 107 8.04 0.57 -15.35
C THR A 107 8.57 1.53 -14.30
N VAL A 108 9.80 1.29 -13.83
CA VAL A 108 10.41 2.02 -12.71
C VAL A 108 11.70 2.73 -13.13
N GLY A 109 12.26 3.57 -12.27
CA GLY A 109 13.53 4.24 -12.47
C GLY A 109 13.63 5.57 -11.72
N SER A 110 14.75 6.24 -11.85
CA SER A 110 15.01 7.53 -11.24
C SER A 110 14.16 8.65 -11.86
N GLY A 111 13.89 9.69 -11.08
CA GLY A 111 13.11 10.85 -11.50
C GLY A 111 11.65 10.52 -11.84
N HIS A 112 11.09 9.47 -11.26
CA HIS A 112 9.70 9.06 -11.49
C HIS A 112 8.75 10.05 -10.81
N THR A 113 7.94 10.76 -11.60
CA THR A 113 6.91 11.69 -11.11
C THR A 113 5.51 11.11 -11.32
N PHE A 114 4.59 11.50 -10.46
CA PHE A 114 3.20 11.05 -10.47
C PHE A 114 2.27 12.25 -10.50
N SER A 115 1.23 12.19 -11.33
CA SER A 115 0.30 13.28 -11.51
C SER A 115 -1.13 12.81 -11.30
N CYS A 116 -1.89 13.64 -10.58
CA CYS A 116 -3.33 13.50 -10.41
C CYS A 116 -4.04 14.61 -11.16
N THR A 117 -4.91 14.26 -12.09
CA THR A 117 -5.75 15.23 -12.83
C THR A 117 -7.20 15.05 -12.41
N THR A 118 -7.83 16.12 -11.96
CA THR A 118 -9.25 16.20 -11.61
C THR A 118 -10.01 17.01 -12.64
N ALA A 119 -11.26 16.61 -12.93
CA ALA A 119 -12.05 17.28 -13.98
C ALA A 119 -12.58 18.67 -13.58
N THR A 120 -12.75 18.94 -12.29
CA THR A 120 -13.54 20.08 -11.84
C THR A 120 -12.95 20.89 -10.70
N VAL A 121 -11.98 20.39 -9.92
CA VAL A 121 -11.49 21.09 -8.74
C VAL A 121 -9.99 20.97 -8.59
N PRO A 122 -9.35 22.10 -8.27
CA PRO A 122 -7.90 22.18 -8.28
C PRO A 122 -7.22 21.78 -6.98
N ALA A 123 -7.96 21.50 -5.89
CA ALA A 123 -7.33 21.22 -4.59
C ALA A 123 -7.26 19.74 -4.28
N GLY A 124 -6.14 19.29 -3.77
CA GLY A 124 -5.98 17.89 -3.35
C GLY A 124 -4.57 17.53 -2.92
N THR A 125 -4.40 16.28 -2.58
CA THR A 125 -3.14 15.67 -2.17
C THR A 125 -2.94 14.36 -2.93
N ILE A 126 -1.75 14.14 -3.46
CA ILE A 126 -1.32 12.85 -4.01
C ILE A 126 -0.18 12.30 -3.16
N THR A 127 -0.34 11.09 -2.66
CA THR A 127 0.67 10.38 -1.86
C THR A 127 1.03 9.08 -2.55
N VAL A 128 2.31 8.77 -2.62
CA VAL A 128 2.85 7.62 -3.36
C VAL A 128 3.74 6.79 -2.47
N GLN A 129 3.60 5.47 -2.55
CA GLN A 129 4.52 4.49 -1.97
C GLN A 129 4.94 3.51 -3.05
N ALA A 130 6.24 3.30 -3.24
CA ALA A 130 6.82 2.32 -4.15
C ALA A 130 7.43 1.18 -3.35
N TRP A 131 7.07 -0.06 -3.66
CA TRP A 131 7.38 -1.26 -2.89
C TRP A 131 8.03 -2.33 -3.76
N SER A 132 8.90 -3.14 -3.14
CA SER A 132 9.33 -4.43 -3.68
C SER A 132 8.83 -5.57 -2.80
N GLY A 133 8.62 -6.75 -3.38
CA GLY A 133 8.18 -7.95 -2.66
C GLY A 133 6.75 -8.39 -2.95
N SER A 134 6.12 -7.89 -4.02
CA SER A 134 4.75 -8.26 -4.40
C SER A 134 4.66 -9.63 -5.06
N ALA A 135 3.47 -10.24 -5.00
CA ALA A 135 3.17 -11.48 -5.75
C ALA A 135 3.25 -11.25 -7.26
N VAL A 136 3.63 -12.30 -8.01
CA VAL A 136 3.72 -12.24 -9.48
C VAL A 136 2.34 -12.21 -10.15
N GLY A 137 1.32 -12.76 -9.48
CA GLY A 137 -0.06 -12.87 -10.01
C GLY A 137 -1.00 -11.82 -9.43
N THR A 138 -2.10 -12.26 -8.82
CA THR A 138 -3.03 -11.38 -8.11
C THR A 138 -2.34 -10.73 -6.92
N VAL A 139 -2.25 -9.41 -6.93
CA VAL A 139 -1.49 -8.66 -5.94
C VAL A 139 -2.36 -8.06 -4.84
N THR A 140 -3.66 -7.83 -5.10
CA THR A 140 -4.62 -7.34 -4.10
C THR A 140 -5.50 -8.47 -3.61
N ASP A 141 -5.88 -8.43 -2.33
CA ASP A 141 -6.73 -9.43 -1.71
C ASP A 141 -8.00 -8.78 -1.14
N GLN A 142 -7.88 -7.92 -0.14
CA GLN A 142 -9.03 -7.30 0.52
C GLN A 142 -8.88 -5.77 0.62
N ASN A 143 -10.01 -5.10 0.71
CA ASN A 143 -10.06 -3.68 1.03
C ASN A 143 -11.34 -3.36 1.79
N ASN A 144 -11.32 -2.23 2.50
CA ASN A 144 -12.47 -1.64 3.15
C ASN A 144 -12.31 -0.11 3.20
N ALA A 145 -13.41 0.59 3.36
CA ALA A 145 -13.41 2.04 3.44
C ALA A 145 -14.56 2.54 4.32
N ALA A 146 -14.31 3.61 5.04
CA ALA A 146 -15.32 4.27 5.86
C ALA A 146 -15.12 5.78 5.85
N ASN A 147 -16.16 6.49 6.24
CA ASN A 147 -16.13 7.92 6.46
C ASN A 147 -16.72 8.29 7.83
N THR A 148 -16.53 9.52 8.21
CA THR A 148 -17.12 10.06 9.42
C THR A 148 -17.54 11.51 9.24
N ALA A 149 -18.56 11.91 10.01
CA ALA A 149 -18.89 13.31 10.22
C ALA A 149 -17.83 13.96 11.15
N ALA A 150 -18.04 15.19 11.55
CA ALA A 150 -17.10 15.96 12.37
C ALA A 150 -16.70 15.24 13.68
N THR A 151 -15.63 14.46 13.61
CA THR A 151 -15.01 13.72 14.73
C THR A 151 -13.50 13.91 14.73
N THR A 152 -12.82 13.29 15.69
CA THR A 152 -11.35 13.30 15.83
C THR A 152 -10.73 11.95 15.59
N SER A 153 -11.51 10.96 15.15
CA SER A 153 -10.99 9.61 14.84
C SER A 153 -11.87 8.88 13.83
N LEU A 154 -11.24 7.96 13.07
CA LEU A 154 -11.89 7.13 12.08
C LEU A 154 -11.18 5.79 11.92
N GLN A 155 -11.97 4.71 11.82
CA GLN A 155 -11.49 3.40 11.40
C GLN A 155 -12.00 3.10 9.99
N PRO A 156 -11.14 2.68 9.04
CA PRO A 156 -11.55 2.38 7.66
C PRO A 156 -12.45 1.15 7.52
N GLY A 157 -12.62 0.38 8.59
CA GLY A 157 -13.25 -0.93 8.58
C GLY A 157 -12.22 -2.07 8.62
N SER A 158 -12.65 -3.24 9.08
CA SER A 158 -11.78 -4.40 9.22
C SER A 158 -11.54 -5.09 7.88
N ILE A 159 -10.30 -5.50 7.64
CA ILE A 159 -9.93 -6.50 6.62
C ILE A 159 -9.23 -7.67 7.31
N THR A 160 -9.20 -8.83 6.66
CA THR A 160 -8.45 -10.00 7.14
C THR A 160 -7.64 -10.55 5.97
N PRO A 161 -6.36 -10.16 5.83
CA PRO A 161 -5.52 -10.68 4.76
C PRO A 161 -5.51 -12.21 4.75
N LEU A 162 -5.56 -12.81 3.56
CA LEU A 162 -5.57 -14.27 3.41
C LEU A 162 -4.19 -14.90 3.65
N GLN A 163 -3.13 -14.10 3.62
CA GLN A 163 -1.76 -14.59 3.75
C GLN A 163 -1.00 -13.89 4.88
N ASN A 164 -0.07 -14.62 5.47
CA ASN A 164 0.93 -14.05 6.36
C ASN A 164 1.88 -13.14 5.58
N ASN A 165 2.42 -12.13 6.24
CA ASN A 165 3.32 -11.13 5.69
C ASN A 165 2.72 -10.28 4.57
N SER A 166 1.40 -10.11 4.52
CA SER A 166 0.75 -9.16 3.63
C SER A 166 1.18 -7.72 3.95
N LEU A 167 1.39 -6.91 2.91
CA LEU A 167 1.51 -5.48 3.06
C LEU A 167 0.11 -4.87 3.20
N VAL A 168 -0.15 -4.23 4.31
CA VAL A 168 -1.40 -3.49 4.54
C VAL A 168 -1.10 -2.00 4.40
N VAL A 169 -1.81 -1.34 3.50
CA VAL A 169 -1.73 0.12 3.30
C VAL A 169 -3.02 0.75 3.79
N ALA A 170 -2.87 1.82 4.57
CA ALA A 170 -3.98 2.64 5.03
C ALA A 170 -3.83 4.07 4.51
N SER A 171 -4.90 4.64 3.99
CA SER A 171 -4.98 6.00 3.47
C SER A 171 -6.03 6.80 4.25
N PHE A 172 -5.75 8.07 4.46
CA PHE A 172 -6.62 9.03 5.10
C PHE A 172 -6.75 10.26 4.22
N GLY A 173 -7.96 10.80 4.15
CA GLY A 173 -8.25 12.10 3.58
C GLY A 173 -9.32 12.81 4.37
N GLY A 174 -9.16 14.11 4.60
CA GLY A 174 -10.13 14.87 5.38
C GLY A 174 -10.02 16.37 5.17
N LEU A 175 -11.10 17.06 5.52
CA LEU A 175 -11.07 18.49 5.73
C LEU A 175 -10.29 18.78 7.01
N ASN A 176 -9.30 19.65 6.93
CA ASN A 176 -8.45 19.97 8.06
C ASN A 176 -8.24 21.48 8.20
N ASP A 177 -9.27 22.18 8.62
CA ASP A 177 -9.27 23.64 8.78
C ASP A 177 -8.23 24.15 9.80
N ALA A 178 -7.75 23.28 10.68
CA ALA A 178 -6.80 23.61 11.73
C ALA A 178 -5.34 23.25 11.43
N GLY A 179 -5.07 22.56 10.31
CA GLY A 179 -3.71 22.09 9.97
C GLY A 179 -3.23 20.95 10.87
N ASP A 180 -4.14 20.08 11.35
CA ASP A 180 -3.81 18.97 12.24
C ASP A 180 -2.95 17.91 11.56
N THR A 181 -2.00 17.38 12.30
CA THR A 181 -1.30 16.15 11.93
C THR A 181 -2.15 14.94 12.25
N GLN A 182 -2.05 13.92 11.41
CA GLN A 182 -2.71 12.64 11.60
C GLN A 182 -1.76 11.64 12.25
N SER A 183 -2.32 10.78 13.10
CA SER A 183 -1.64 9.61 13.63
C SER A 183 -2.48 8.36 13.37
N ILE A 184 -1.83 7.20 13.36
CA ILE A 184 -2.48 5.92 13.14
C ILE A 184 -2.01 4.90 14.15
N GLY A 185 -2.94 4.09 14.67
CA GLY A 185 -2.66 3.03 15.64
C GLY A 185 -2.31 1.69 15.01
N SER A 186 -2.37 0.64 15.84
CA SER A 186 -2.21 -0.77 15.42
C SER A 186 -0.85 -1.13 14.79
N GLY A 187 0.22 -0.39 15.13
CA GLY A 187 1.58 -0.67 14.65
C GLY A 187 1.89 -0.22 13.23
N PHE A 188 1.00 0.53 12.60
CA PHE A 188 1.28 1.15 11.30
C PHE A 188 2.39 2.20 11.40
N ALA A 189 3.24 2.23 10.39
CA ALA A 189 4.20 3.30 10.16
C ALA A 189 3.62 4.32 9.18
N LEU A 190 3.62 5.59 9.56
CA LEU A 190 3.23 6.69 8.69
C LEU A 190 4.37 6.93 7.68
N SER A 191 4.09 6.89 6.38
CA SER A 191 5.09 7.24 5.36
C SER A 191 5.10 8.73 5.09
N ASP A 192 3.93 9.28 4.84
CA ASP A 192 3.76 10.69 4.50
C ASP A 192 2.44 11.23 5.04
N GLN A 193 2.43 12.52 5.34
CA GLN A 193 1.22 13.28 5.60
C GLN A 193 1.41 14.74 5.16
N ASN A 194 0.33 15.36 4.74
CA ASN A 194 0.28 16.77 4.45
C ASN A 194 -0.84 17.41 5.25
N THR A 195 -0.52 18.51 5.90
CA THR A 195 -1.44 19.35 6.66
C THR A 195 -1.69 20.65 5.91
N PHE A 196 -1.98 20.55 4.64
CA PHE A 196 -2.11 21.68 3.74
C PHE A 196 -3.13 22.72 4.28
N VAL A 197 -2.67 23.94 4.44
CA VAL A 197 -3.43 25.08 4.97
C VAL A 197 -3.45 26.17 3.92
N GLY A 198 -4.56 26.34 3.20
CA GLY A 198 -4.68 27.39 2.21
C GLY A 198 -6.07 27.40 1.56
N GLY A 199 -6.95 28.27 1.97
CA GLY A 199 -8.31 28.42 1.43
C GLY A 199 -9.26 27.31 1.86
N ASP A 200 -9.28 26.20 1.15
CA ASP A 200 -9.93 24.95 1.55
C ASP A 200 -8.85 23.96 2.00
N HIS A 201 -8.98 23.41 3.18
CA HIS A 201 -7.91 22.68 3.86
C HIS A 201 -8.09 21.16 3.67
N TYR A 202 -7.26 20.52 2.83
CA TYR A 202 -7.29 19.08 2.60
C TYR A 202 -6.05 18.40 3.17
N ALA A 203 -6.25 17.57 4.18
CA ALA A 203 -5.20 16.71 4.68
C ALA A 203 -5.22 15.37 3.96
N GLY A 204 -4.06 14.87 3.60
CA GLY A 204 -3.86 13.53 3.09
C GLY A 204 -2.75 12.83 3.87
N ALA A 205 -2.91 11.55 4.14
CA ALA A 205 -1.88 10.73 4.78
C ALA A 205 -1.90 9.29 4.26
N MET A 206 -0.73 8.66 4.21
CA MET A 206 -0.58 7.22 3.96
C MET A 206 0.30 6.58 5.02
N ALA A 207 -0.11 5.37 5.41
CA ALA A 207 0.62 4.54 6.35
C ALA A 207 0.62 3.09 5.88
N TYR A 208 1.50 2.28 6.45
CA TYR A 208 1.64 0.88 6.09
C TYR A 208 1.99 0.00 7.30
N LEU A 209 1.69 -1.29 7.16
CA LEU A 209 2.09 -2.35 8.07
C LEU A 209 2.39 -3.61 7.26
N VAL A 210 3.56 -4.23 7.47
CA VAL A 210 3.77 -5.61 7.02
C VAL A 210 3.24 -6.52 8.12
N GLN A 211 2.07 -7.09 7.89
CA GLN A 211 1.35 -7.88 8.89
C GLN A 211 1.85 -9.32 8.89
N GLY A 212 2.57 -9.72 9.94
CA GLY A 212 3.24 -11.01 10.03
C GLY A 212 2.32 -12.24 10.05
N SER A 213 1.04 -12.06 10.37
CA SER A 213 0.05 -13.15 10.41
C SER A 213 -1.25 -12.73 9.72
N ALA A 214 -1.91 -13.67 9.04
CA ALA A 214 -3.23 -13.51 8.48
C ALA A 214 -4.27 -13.38 9.61
N ALA A 215 -4.53 -12.15 10.03
CA ALA A 215 -5.42 -11.80 11.12
C ALA A 215 -6.19 -10.51 10.79
N ALA A 216 -7.35 -10.34 11.41
CA ALA A 216 -8.15 -9.14 11.24
C ALA A 216 -7.38 -7.89 11.71
N ILE A 217 -7.44 -6.82 10.92
CA ILE A 217 -6.81 -5.54 11.20
C ILE A 217 -7.78 -4.39 10.87
N ASN A 218 -7.88 -3.43 11.78
CA ASN A 218 -8.69 -2.21 11.62
C ASN A 218 -8.02 -1.07 12.40
N PRO A 219 -7.09 -0.34 11.80
CA PRO A 219 -6.38 0.73 12.49
C PRO A 219 -7.31 1.92 12.76
N THR A 220 -6.97 2.69 13.79
CA THR A 220 -7.63 3.97 14.07
C THR A 220 -6.75 5.11 13.65
N TRP A 221 -7.21 5.92 12.70
CA TRP A 221 -6.70 7.25 12.44
C TRP A 221 -7.19 8.22 13.52
N SER A 222 -6.35 9.17 13.91
CA SER A 222 -6.69 10.19 14.92
C SER A 222 -6.05 11.53 14.58
N TRP A 223 -6.75 12.62 14.93
CA TRP A 223 -6.33 14.01 14.74
C TRP A 223 -6.92 14.89 15.85
N ALA A 224 -6.51 16.17 15.97
CA ALA A 224 -6.83 16.99 17.14
C ALA A 224 -8.22 17.64 17.07
N ASN A 225 -8.58 18.24 15.94
CA ASN A 225 -9.82 19.01 15.83
C ASN A 225 -10.88 18.27 15.00
N PRO A 226 -12.16 18.28 15.44
CA PRO A 226 -13.22 17.57 14.72
C PRO A 226 -13.32 18.00 13.24
N SER A 227 -13.23 17.04 12.33
CA SER A 227 -13.40 17.27 10.89
C SER A 227 -14.10 16.09 10.20
N TRP A 228 -14.60 16.31 8.99
CA TRP A 228 -15.08 15.25 8.11
C TRP A 228 -13.87 14.54 7.50
N ALA A 229 -13.96 13.22 7.43
CA ALA A 229 -12.87 12.43 6.91
C ALA A 229 -13.36 11.17 6.20
N ALA A 230 -12.50 10.65 5.34
CA ALA A 230 -12.60 9.33 4.73
C ALA A 230 -11.29 8.57 4.95
N ALA A 231 -11.39 7.26 5.14
CA ALA A 231 -10.22 6.40 5.25
C ALA A 231 -10.44 5.12 4.43
N ILE A 232 -9.36 4.62 3.87
CA ILE A 232 -9.32 3.39 3.08
C ILE A 232 -8.23 2.50 3.66
N ILE A 233 -8.47 1.20 3.66
CA ILE A 233 -7.48 0.16 3.96
C ILE A 233 -7.50 -0.87 2.84
N ALA A 234 -6.33 -1.34 2.42
CA ALA A 234 -6.20 -2.44 1.47
C ALA A 234 -4.97 -3.27 1.79
N ASP A 235 -5.00 -4.56 1.46
CA ASP A 235 -3.81 -5.39 1.56
C ASP A 235 -3.32 -5.88 0.20
N PHE A 236 -2.02 -6.17 0.19
CA PHE A 236 -1.29 -6.66 -0.96
C PHE A 236 -0.56 -7.96 -0.61
N VAL A 237 -0.66 -8.89 -1.54
CA VAL A 237 -0.15 -10.25 -1.38
C VAL A 237 1.37 -10.26 -1.56
N PRO A 238 2.14 -10.86 -0.62
CA PRO A 238 3.58 -10.98 -0.74
C PRO A 238 3.99 -11.93 -1.86
N GLY A 239 5.11 -11.67 -2.49
CA GLY A 239 5.75 -12.59 -3.42
C GLY A 239 6.04 -13.93 -2.76
N ALA A 240 5.84 -15.03 -3.49
CA ALA A 240 6.35 -16.31 -3.06
C ALA A 240 7.88 -16.23 -3.12
N GLY A 241 8.54 -16.35 -1.99
CA GLY A 241 10.01 -16.37 -1.95
C GLY A 241 10.54 -17.40 -2.92
N GLY A 242 11.43 -16.97 -3.81
CA GLY A 242 12.05 -17.85 -4.77
C GLY A 242 12.71 -19.06 -4.07
N PRO A 243 12.87 -20.21 -4.73
CA PRO A 243 13.51 -21.38 -4.15
C PRO A 243 14.88 -20.97 -3.62
N VAL A 244 15.13 -21.21 -2.34
CA VAL A 244 16.45 -21.02 -1.75
C VAL A 244 17.40 -21.94 -2.51
N VAL A 245 18.17 -21.37 -3.44
CA VAL A 245 19.29 -22.07 -4.05
C VAL A 245 20.33 -22.26 -2.94
N VAL A 246 20.19 -23.33 -2.17
CA VAL A 246 21.23 -23.77 -1.27
C VAL A 246 22.40 -24.21 -2.15
N ASN A 247 23.34 -23.32 -2.37
CA ASN A 247 24.61 -23.64 -3.00
C ASN A 247 25.32 -24.63 -2.08
N ARG A 248 25.06 -25.93 -2.25
CA ARG A 248 25.83 -27.01 -1.63
C ARG A 248 27.17 -27.13 -2.35
N ARG A 249 27.97 -26.06 -2.30
CA ARG A 249 29.41 -26.15 -2.48
C ARG A 249 30.01 -26.47 -1.12
N ALA A 250 30.71 -27.58 -1.10
CA ALA A 250 31.51 -28.09 0.00
C ALA A 250 30.82 -29.10 0.93
N LEU A 251 30.76 -30.33 0.51
CA LEU A 251 31.27 -31.44 1.34
C LEU A 251 31.63 -32.64 0.43
N LEU A 252 32.52 -32.40 -0.54
CA LEU A 252 33.40 -33.45 -1.02
C LEU A 252 34.73 -33.21 -0.32
N GLY A 253 34.72 -33.42 1.00
CA GLY A 253 35.91 -33.56 1.82
C GLY A 253 36.49 -34.91 1.51
N VAL A 254 37.61 -34.89 0.86
CA VAL A 254 38.66 -35.87 0.69
C VAL A 254 38.80 -36.72 1.97
N GLY A 255 38.43 -37.99 1.91
CA GLY A 255 38.91 -39.00 2.82
C GLY A 255 40.09 -39.66 2.16
N GLN A 256 41.26 -39.56 2.78
CA GLN A 256 42.34 -40.47 2.67
C GLN A 256 42.25 -41.50 3.76
#